data_c2ec2544f9e50df4f91333c0926e028a
#
_entry.id   c2ec2544f9e50df4f91333c0926e028a
#
_cell.length_a   1.000
_cell.length_b   1.000
_cell.length_c   1.000
_cell.angle_alpha   90.00
_cell.angle_beta   90.00
_cell.angle_gamma   90.00
#
_symmetry.space_group_name_H-M   'P 1'
#
loop_
_entity.id
_entity.type
_entity.pdbx_description
1 polymer ?
#
loop_
_entity_poly.entity_id
_entity_poly.type
_entity_poly.pdbx_seq_one_letter_code
_entity_poly.pdbx_strand_id
1 'polypeptide(L)'
;MKVLDLDMDYFMEVIAETPFSVTDRLEEEYYGESVWSENRIRSFLENNLGLSKDRRIEGRIVCGHNEAWFFWEELLADGKLSDPFEVVHVDSHADLGLGCASSDSLQSAMLTFPIESRRKIRDYEFNGKIEQINIGDYLLWGIAYRMISKLTYCANPNGSKNDYCWDTMKDFHEEWISNHPVTNYIQLKYNCEMDLPCYDSEEAYKNKYLAGAIKDPEIEFIIIPTIEDVHYDGEFNFVVMAQSPNYTPASADFIMDIIMEYIIEI
;
A
#
# COMPACT_ATOMS: atom_id res chain seq x y z
N MET A 1 -8.65 -8.81 -12.42
CA MET A 1 -8.21 -7.51 -12.95
C MET A 1 -6.99 -7.06 -12.16
N LYS A 2 -6.16 -6.16 -12.71
CA LYS A 2 -4.93 -5.68 -12.09
C LYS A 2 -4.90 -4.15 -12.12
N VAL A 3 -4.62 -3.53 -11.00
CA VAL A 3 -4.48 -2.08 -10.83
C VAL A 3 -3.02 -1.74 -10.56
N LEU A 4 -2.52 -0.70 -11.21
CA LEU A 4 -1.24 -0.08 -10.88
C LEU A 4 -1.49 1.10 -9.95
N ASP A 5 -0.85 1.07 -8.81
CA ASP A 5 -0.98 2.00 -7.71
C ASP A 5 0.40 2.63 -7.45
N LEU A 6 0.55 3.89 -7.77
CA LEU A 6 1.81 4.61 -7.73
C LEU A 6 1.79 5.69 -6.65
N ASP A 7 2.87 5.82 -5.88
CA ASP A 7 3.14 7.01 -5.12
C ASP A 7 4.26 7.84 -5.75
N MET A 8 4.10 9.16 -5.75
CA MET A 8 5.10 10.07 -6.31
C MET A 8 6.42 10.03 -5.52
N ASP A 9 6.39 9.68 -4.26
CA ASP A 9 7.57 9.59 -3.41
C ASP A 9 8.50 8.43 -3.81
N TYR A 10 8.00 7.42 -4.53
CA TYR A 10 8.85 6.38 -5.12
C TYR A 10 9.95 6.96 -6.02
N PHE A 11 9.71 8.10 -6.63
CA PHE A 11 10.66 8.76 -7.54
C PHE A 11 11.62 9.70 -6.81
N MET A 12 11.81 9.50 -5.50
CA MET A 12 12.76 10.23 -4.68
C MET A 12 14.01 9.37 -4.37
N GLU A 13 15.18 10.01 -4.28
CA GLU A 13 16.39 9.36 -3.77
C GLU A 13 16.47 9.41 -2.24
N VAL A 14 15.89 10.43 -1.64
CA VAL A 14 15.78 10.59 -0.19
C VAL A 14 14.32 10.48 0.17
N ILE A 15 13.99 9.52 1.01
CA ILE A 15 12.62 9.30 1.48
C ILE A 15 12.38 10.21 2.68
N ALA A 16 11.35 11.03 2.59
CA ALA A 16 10.96 11.89 3.70
C ALA A 16 10.25 11.09 4.79
N GLU A 17 10.72 11.23 6.02
CA GLU A 17 10.03 10.72 7.20
C GLU A 17 9.25 11.88 7.83
N THR A 18 7.95 11.93 7.62
CA THR A 18 7.09 12.98 8.19
C THR A 18 6.23 12.41 9.31
N PRO A 19 5.98 13.17 10.39
CA PRO A 19 5.00 12.76 11.39
C PRO A 19 3.62 12.64 10.76
N PHE A 20 2.83 11.63 11.12
CA PHE A 20 1.44 11.43 10.66
C PHE A 20 0.51 12.63 10.89
N SER A 21 0.89 13.55 11.74
CA SER A 21 0.14 14.79 12.00
C SER A 21 0.38 15.91 10.98
N VAL A 22 1.32 15.74 10.07
CA VAL A 22 1.63 16.71 9.01
C VAL A 22 0.70 16.43 7.85
N THR A 23 -0.18 17.38 7.55
CA THR A 23 -1.13 17.30 6.43
C THR A 23 -0.72 18.19 5.25
N ASP A 24 0.23 19.09 5.48
CA ASP A 24 0.69 20.05 4.50
C ASP A 24 2.11 19.69 4.03
N ARG A 25 2.42 20.09 2.81
CA ARG A 25 3.77 19.97 2.25
C ARG A 25 4.77 20.75 3.10
N LEU A 26 5.91 20.11 3.38
CA LEU A 26 7.02 20.76 4.06
C LEU A 26 7.82 21.66 3.10
N GLU A 27 8.74 22.45 3.65
CA GLU A 27 9.66 23.26 2.85
C GLU A 27 10.60 22.35 2.04
N GLU A 28 11.00 22.79 0.83
CA GLU A 28 11.85 22.02 -0.11
C GLU A 28 13.09 21.39 0.53
N GLU A 29 13.72 22.11 1.49
CA GLU A 29 14.93 21.67 2.17
C GLU A 29 14.79 20.39 2.99
N TYR A 30 13.57 20.00 3.37
CA TYR A 30 13.30 18.72 4.07
C TYR A 30 13.44 17.50 3.16
N TYR A 31 13.27 17.70 1.86
CA TYR A 31 13.29 16.60 0.89
C TYR A 31 14.66 16.40 0.22
N GLY A 32 15.58 17.38 0.39
CA GLY A 32 16.87 17.38 -0.29
C GLY A 32 16.76 17.51 -1.83
N GLU A 33 17.88 17.48 -2.52
CA GLU A 33 17.90 17.40 -4.00
C GLU A 33 17.73 15.95 -4.43
N SER A 34 16.51 15.43 -4.38
CA SER A 34 16.28 14.00 -4.41
C SER A 34 15.35 13.48 -5.50
N VAL A 35 14.78 14.37 -6.33
CA VAL A 35 13.82 13.96 -7.37
C VAL A 35 14.56 13.29 -8.53
N TRP A 36 14.04 12.14 -9.00
CA TRP A 36 14.58 11.50 -10.19
C TRP A 36 14.47 12.42 -11.42
N SER A 37 15.43 12.29 -12.33
CA SER A 37 15.34 13.00 -13.60
C SER A 37 14.16 12.49 -14.43
N GLU A 38 13.56 13.37 -15.25
CA GLU A 38 12.49 13.04 -16.18
C GLU A 38 12.80 11.79 -17.03
N ASN A 39 14.00 11.70 -17.56
CA ASN A 39 14.42 10.54 -18.38
C ASN A 39 14.41 9.23 -17.57
N ARG A 40 14.81 9.27 -16.30
CA ARG A 40 14.80 8.08 -15.43
C ARG A 40 13.38 7.66 -15.12
N ILE A 41 12.50 8.60 -14.82
CA ILE A 41 11.07 8.34 -14.58
C ILE A 41 10.43 7.70 -15.81
N ARG A 42 10.59 8.32 -16.98
CA ARG A 42 10.07 7.77 -18.25
C ARG A 42 10.60 6.37 -18.53
N SER A 43 11.89 6.15 -18.32
CA SER A 43 12.52 4.83 -18.49
C SER A 43 11.90 3.79 -17.57
N PHE A 44 11.62 4.13 -16.31
CA PHE A 44 10.97 3.24 -15.36
C PHE A 44 9.53 2.92 -15.79
N LEU A 45 8.75 3.94 -16.12
CA LEU A 45 7.37 3.77 -16.56
C LEU A 45 7.27 2.89 -17.81
N GLU A 46 8.16 3.09 -18.79
CA GLU A 46 8.11 2.40 -20.07
C GLU A 46 8.77 1.01 -20.03
N ASN A 47 9.95 0.89 -19.43
CA ASN A 47 10.74 -0.34 -19.49
C ASN A 47 10.51 -1.29 -18.30
N ASN A 48 10.17 -0.76 -17.13
CA ASN A 48 9.89 -1.58 -15.93
C ASN A 48 8.40 -1.85 -15.76
N LEU A 49 7.55 -0.84 -15.93
CA LEU A 49 6.10 -0.99 -15.81
C LEU A 49 5.40 -1.30 -17.15
N GLY A 50 6.06 -1.14 -18.28
CA GLY A 50 5.52 -1.43 -19.60
C GLY A 50 4.43 -0.44 -20.05
N LEU A 51 4.34 0.75 -19.43
CA LEU A 51 3.38 1.78 -19.84
C LEU A 51 3.74 2.34 -21.22
N SER A 52 2.74 2.77 -21.96
CA SER A 52 2.92 3.30 -23.31
C SER A 52 2.01 4.49 -23.57
N LYS A 53 2.58 5.55 -24.16
CA LYS A 53 1.82 6.74 -24.58
C LYS A 53 0.84 6.42 -25.72
N ASP A 54 1.13 5.40 -26.51
CA ASP A 54 0.28 4.96 -27.60
C ASP A 54 -0.89 4.08 -27.10
N ARG A 55 -0.74 3.48 -25.90
CA ARG A 55 -1.76 2.65 -25.26
C ARG A 55 -2.01 3.16 -23.84
N ARG A 56 -2.63 4.32 -23.76
CA ARG A 56 -2.94 4.95 -22.49
C ARG A 56 -4.01 4.16 -21.71
N ILE A 57 -3.86 4.10 -20.40
CA ILE A 57 -4.72 3.34 -19.50
C ILE A 57 -5.64 4.33 -18.75
N GLU A 58 -6.92 3.97 -18.54
CA GLU A 58 -7.82 4.77 -17.69
C GLU A 58 -7.22 4.90 -16.29
N GLY A 59 -7.22 6.11 -15.74
CA GLY A 59 -6.60 6.34 -14.43
C GLY A 59 -6.91 7.70 -13.83
N ARG A 60 -6.35 7.94 -12.65
CA ARG A 60 -6.54 9.19 -11.90
C ARG A 60 -5.28 9.56 -11.16
N ILE A 61 -5.01 10.87 -11.06
CA ILE A 61 -4.08 11.42 -10.10
C ILE A 61 -4.87 11.88 -8.87
N VAL A 62 -4.42 11.48 -7.69
CA VAL A 62 -5.04 11.80 -6.40
C VAL A 62 -4.07 12.58 -5.53
N CYS A 63 -4.55 13.29 -4.51
CA CYS A 63 -3.69 14.06 -3.62
C CYS A 63 -3.05 13.16 -2.55
N GLY A 64 -3.86 12.53 -1.72
CA GLY A 64 -3.39 11.60 -0.70
C GLY A 64 -3.53 10.14 -1.16
N HIS A 65 -2.61 9.27 -0.74
CA HIS A 65 -2.59 7.88 -1.26
C HIS A 65 -3.85 7.08 -0.88
N ASN A 66 -4.47 7.36 0.26
CA ASN A 66 -5.74 6.74 0.62
C ASN A 66 -6.90 7.05 -0.35
N GLU A 67 -6.78 8.11 -1.17
CA GLU A 67 -7.79 8.42 -2.19
C GLU A 67 -7.82 7.38 -3.30
N ALA A 68 -6.75 6.59 -3.49
CA ALA A 68 -6.74 5.42 -4.38
C ALA A 68 -7.84 4.42 -4.02
N TRP A 69 -8.04 4.18 -2.73
CA TRP A 69 -9.08 3.28 -2.24
C TRP A 69 -10.49 3.76 -2.63
N PHE A 70 -10.77 5.07 -2.53
CA PHE A 70 -12.05 5.66 -2.93
C PHE A 70 -12.25 5.60 -4.45
N PHE A 71 -11.17 5.81 -5.22
CA PHE A 71 -11.21 5.64 -6.68
C PHE A 71 -11.56 4.19 -7.07
N TRP A 72 -10.99 3.21 -6.42
CA TRP A 72 -11.35 1.80 -6.66
C TRP A 72 -12.81 1.51 -6.31
N GLU A 73 -13.35 2.09 -5.23
CA GLU A 73 -14.77 1.96 -4.90
C GLU A 73 -15.69 2.53 -5.98
N GLU A 74 -15.35 3.70 -6.53
CA GLU A 74 -16.08 4.28 -7.66
C GLU A 74 -16.07 3.34 -8.87
N LEU A 75 -14.91 2.79 -9.23
CA LEU A 75 -14.79 1.85 -10.34
C LEU A 75 -15.58 0.55 -10.12
N LEU A 76 -15.63 0.05 -8.89
CA LEU A 76 -16.45 -1.11 -8.52
C LEU A 76 -17.94 -0.78 -8.62
N ALA A 77 -18.37 0.37 -8.14
CA ALA A 77 -19.76 0.81 -8.21
C ALA A 77 -20.23 1.00 -9.65
N ASP A 78 -19.36 1.48 -10.53
CA ASP A 78 -19.62 1.66 -11.96
C ASP A 78 -19.51 0.36 -12.77
N GLY A 79 -19.11 -0.74 -12.13
CA GLY A 79 -18.90 -2.04 -12.80
C GLY A 79 -17.72 -2.08 -13.76
N LYS A 80 -16.83 -1.09 -13.71
CA LYS A 80 -15.60 -1.03 -14.49
C LYS A 80 -14.51 -1.93 -13.91
N LEU A 81 -14.40 -1.98 -12.59
CA LEU A 81 -13.53 -2.87 -11.84
C LEU A 81 -14.36 -3.99 -11.22
N SER A 82 -13.80 -5.16 -11.07
CA SER A 82 -14.43 -6.29 -10.36
C SER A 82 -13.54 -6.78 -9.25
N ASP A 83 -14.10 -7.00 -8.07
CA ASP A 83 -13.40 -7.56 -6.92
C ASP A 83 -13.52 -9.11 -6.87
N PRO A 84 -12.52 -9.81 -6.34
CA PRO A 84 -11.24 -9.22 -5.93
C PRO A 84 -10.31 -8.97 -7.12
N PHE A 85 -9.44 -7.95 -6.98
CA PHE A 85 -8.44 -7.58 -8.00
C PHE A 85 -7.02 -7.63 -7.43
N GLU A 86 -6.03 -7.63 -8.32
CA GLU A 86 -4.61 -7.56 -7.96
C GLU A 86 -4.16 -6.08 -7.91
N VAL A 87 -3.29 -5.75 -6.95
CA VAL A 87 -2.67 -4.45 -6.83
C VAL A 87 -1.16 -4.59 -6.99
N VAL A 88 -0.59 -3.78 -7.88
CA VAL A 88 0.85 -3.53 -7.97
C VAL A 88 1.09 -2.15 -7.38
N HIS A 89 1.63 -2.12 -6.19
CA HIS A 89 1.88 -0.95 -5.37
C HIS A 89 3.34 -0.55 -5.50
N VAL A 90 3.61 0.62 -6.06
CA VAL A 90 4.94 1.16 -6.33
C VAL A 90 5.13 2.39 -5.47
N ASP A 91 5.88 2.24 -4.38
CA ASP A 91 5.89 3.20 -3.30
C ASP A 91 7.19 3.11 -2.47
N SER A 92 7.50 4.15 -1.76
CA SER A 92 8.54 4.16 -0.72
C SER A 92 8.06 3.57 0.60
N HIS A 93 6.74 3.45 0.78
CA HIS A 93 6.07 2.90 1.96
C HIS A 93 5.20 1.69 1.57
N ALA A 94 4.95 0.79 2.48
CA ALA A 94 4.12 -0.39 2.20
C ALA A 94 2.62 -0.14 2.38
N ASP A 95 2.23 0.94 3.05
CA ASP A 95 0.84 1.33 3.40
C ASP A 95 0.00 0.19 4.03
N LEU A 96 0.70 -0.64 4.81
CA LEU A 96 0.17 -1.81 5.51
C LEU A 96 0.10 -1.61 7.02
N GLY A 97 -0.10 -0.35 7.45
CA GLY A 97 -0.45 0.01 8.82
C GLY A 97 0.72 0.16 9.80
N LEU A 98 1.98 0.09 9.37
CA LEU A 98 3.09 0.33 10.28
C LEU A 98 3.02 1.76 10.84
N GLY A 99 3.12 1.86 12.17
CA GLY A 99 2.97 3.14 12.88
C GLY A 99 1.54 3.67 12.99
N CYS A 100 0.57 3.03 12.36
CA CYS A 100 -0.85 3.33 12.50
C CYS A 100 -1.50 2.41 13.54
N ALA A 101 -2.44 2.93 14.32
CA ALA A 101 -3.24 2.11 15.24
C ALA A 101 -4.26 1.22 14.50
N SER A 102 -4.33 1.34 13.18
CA SER A 102 -5.35 0.72 12.35
C SER A 102 -5.22 -0.79 12.25
N SER A 103 -4.01 -1.37 12.24
CA SER A 103 -3.86 -2.82 12.17
C SER A 103 -4.52 -3.52 13.37
N ASP A 104 -4.25 -3.04 14.58
CA ASP A 104 -4.88 -3.55 15.81
C ASP A 104 -6.40 -3.34 15.77
N SER A 105 -6.82 -2.17 15.35
CA SER A 105 -8.23 -1.78 15.30
C SER A 105 -8.99 -2.57 14.24
N LEU A 106 -8.43 -2.75 13.05
CA LEU A 106 -8.99 -3.59 12.01
C LEU A 106 -9.15 -5.03 12.47
N GLN A 107 -8.12 -5.61 13.07
CA GLN A 107 -8.12 -6.99 13.49
C GLN A 107 -8.99 -7.25 14.72
N SER A 108 -9.09 -6.29 15.65
CA SER A 108 -9.87 -6.46 16.87
C SER A 108 -11.35 -6.09 16.73
N ALA A 109 -11.70 -5.16 15.86
CA ALA A 109 -13.07 -4.67 15.70
C ALA A 109 -13.68 -5.04 14.34
N MET A 110 -13.08 -4.58 13.24
CA MET A 110 -13.65 -4.70 11.90
C MET A 110 -13.86 -6.16 11.47
N LEU A 111 -12.89 -7.03 11.73
CA LEU A 111 -12.94 -8.43 11.30
C LEU A 111 -14.02 -9.25 12.01
N THR A 112 -14.61 -8.73 13.07
CA THR A 112 -15.77 -9.36 13.75
C THR A 112 -17.06 -9.26 12.93
N PHE A 113 -17.13 -8.36 11.96
CA PHE A 113 -18.33 -8.14 11.15
C PHE A 113 -18.34 -9.00 9.88
N PRO A 114 -19.54 -9.42 9.41
CA PRO A 114 -19.69 -10.00 8.09
C PRO A 114 -19.19 -9.04 6.98
N ILE A 115 -18.72 -9.59 5.86
CA ILE A 115 -18.09 -8.82 4.80
C ILE A 115 -18.98 -7.69 4.25
N GLU A 116 -20.28 -7.94 4.09
CA GLU A 116 -21.23 -6.95 3.60
C GLU A 116 -21.41 -5.77 4.59
N SER A 117 -21.14 -6.01 5.86
CA SER A 117 -21.18 -4.97 6.89
C SER A 117 -19.86 -4.21 6.93
N ARG A 118 -18.72 -4.91 6.81
CA ARG A 118 -17.40 -4.28 6.74
C ARG A 118 -17.37 -3.25 5.62
N ARG A 119 -17.84 -3.59 4.43
CA ARG A 119 -17.85 -2.74 3.23
C ARG A 119 -18.65 -1.44 3.35
N LYS A 120 -19.43 -1.29 4.42
CA LYS A 120 -20.20 -0.06 4.71
C LYS A 120 -19.52 0.85 5.73
N ILE A 121 -18.51 0.35 6.42
CA ILE A 121 -17.80 1.08 7.46
C ILE A 121 -16.74 1.95 6.77
N ARG A 122 -16.66 3.21 7.16
CA ARG A 122 -15.63 4.16 6.69
C ARG A 122 -14.84 4.73 7.83
N ASP A 123 -15.42 4.67 9.02
CA ASP A 123 -14.82 5.02 10.28
C ASP A 123 -15.36 4.11 11.38
N TYR A 124 -14.65 3.99 12.46
CA TYR A 124 -15.12 3.30 13.65
C TYR A 124 -14.39 3.81 14.90
N GLU A 125 -15.05 3.71 16.03
CA GLU A 125 -14.46 4.10 17.31
C GLU A 125 -13.73 2.90 17.94
N PHE A 126 -12.47 3.10 18.28
CA PHE A 126 -11.67 2.13 18.99
C PHE A 126 -10.85 2.82 20.08
N ASN A 127 -10.99 2.37 21.34
CA ASN A 127 -10.31 2.95 22.50
C ASN A 127 -10.48 4.49 22.62
N GLY A 128 -11.69 4.99 22.29
CA GLY A 128 -12.01 6.42 22.36
C GLY A 128 -11.42 7.26 21.23
N LYS A 129 -10.89 6.63 20.17
CA LYS A 129 -10.43 7.28 18.95
C LYS A 129 -11.30 6.86 17.77
N ILE A 130 -11.47 7.76 16.82
CA ILE A 130 -12.08 7.44 15.54
C ILE A 130 -10.95 7.10 14.58
N GLU A 131 -10.99 5.89 14.08
CA GLU A 131 -10.09 5.38 13.05
C GLU A 131 -10.78 5.49 11.70
N GLN A 132 -10.06 5.98 10.70
CA GLN A 132 -10.52 6.16 9.33
C GLN A 132 -9.47 5.62 8.37
N ILE A 133 -9.88 5.34 7.15
CA ILE A 133 -8.95 4.98 6.07
C ILE A 133 -7.97 6.14 5.86
N ASN A 134 -6.69 5.88 6.06
CA ASN A 134 -5.64 6.88 5.91
C ASN A 134 -4.53 6.43 4.95
N ILE A 135 -3.59 7.32 4.66
CA ILE A 135 -2.53 7.09 3.69
C ILE A 135 -1.63 5.89 4.02
N GLY A 136 -1.43 5.58 5.31
CA GLY A 136 -0.54 4.48 5.72
C GLY A 136 -1.25 3.15 5.94
N ASP A 137 -2.56 3.02 5.66
CA ASP A 137 -3.30 1.78 5.98
C ASP A 137 -4.39 1.37 4.97
N TYR A 138 -4.68 2.19 3.97
CA TYR A 138 -5.78 1.94 3.03
C TYR A 138 -5.72 0.57 2.34
N LEU A 139 -4.52 0.02 2.15
CA LEU A 139 -4.34 -1.34 1.62
C LEU A 139 -4.85 -2.41 2.60
N LEU A 140 -4.64 -2.23 3.91
CA LEU A 140 -5.23 -3.14 4.90
C LEU A 140 -6.76 -3.11 4.89
N TRP A 141 -7.35 -1.93 4.70
CA TRP A 141 -8.80 -1.80 4.54
C TRP A 141 -9.28 -2.51 3.28
N GLY A 142 -8.55 -2.37 2.15
CA GLY A 142 -8.86 -3.08 0.91
C GLY A 142 -8.80 -4.61 1.08
N ILE A 143 -7.84 -5.11 1.85
CA ILE A 143 -7.71 -6.53 2.19
C ILE A 143 -8.86 -6.97 3.12
N ALA A 144 -9.14 -6.21 4.18
CA ALA A 144 -10.23 -6.50 5.12
C ALA A 144 -11.61 -6.51 4.44
N TYR A 145 -11.79 -5.73 3.37
CA TYR A 145 -13.00 -5.69 2.55
C TYR A 145 -13.04 -6.77 1.46
N ARG A 146 -11.96 -7.56 1.34
CA ARG A 146 -11.78 -8.57 0.30
C ARG A 146 -11.86 -7.99 -1.11
N MET A 147 -11.39 -6.77 -1.29
CA MET A 147 -11.23 -6.14 -2.59
C MET A 147 -9.94 -6.60 -3.27
N ILE A 148 -8.90 -6.87 -2.49
CA ILE A 148 -7.56 -7.23 -2.96
C ILE A 148 -7.35 -8.74 -2.84
N SER A 149 -6.96 -9.39 -3.94
CA SER A 149 -6.63 -10.82 -3.99
C SER A 149 -5.14 -11.10 -3.95
N LYS A 150 -4.35 -10.13 -4.36
CA LYS A 150 -2.89 -10.20 -4.40
C LYS A 150 -2.33 -8.79 -4.33
N LEU A 151 -1.29 -8.62 -3.54
CA LEU A 151 -0.54 -7.38 -3.43
C LEU A 151 0.91 -7.63 -3.84
N THR A 152 1.41 -6.85 -4.80
CA THR A 152 2.84 -6.79 -5.09
C THR A 152 3.36 -5.41 -4.72
N TYR A 153 4.25 -5.35 -3.75
CA TYR A 153 4.90 -4.13 -3.30
C TYR A 153 6.27 -3.99 -3.99
N CYS A 154 6.35 -3.06 -4.93
CA CYS A 154 7.60 -2.64 -5.54
C CYS A 154 8.19 -1.53 -4.66
N ALA A 155 9.08 -1.90 -3.75
CA ALA A 155 9.63 -1.00 -2.77
C ALA A 155 10.72 -0.09 -3.36
N ASN A 156 10.72 1.19 -2.98
CA ASN A 156 11.84 2.06 -3.28
C ASN A 156 13.12 1.49 -2.67
N PRO A 157 14.24 1.37 -3.41
CA PRO A 157 15.50 0.83 -2.89
C PRO A 157 16.04 1.55 -1.66
N ASN A 158 15.69 2.83 -1.50
CA ASN A 158 16.14 3.68 -0.39
C ASN A 158 15.10 3.74 0.75
N GLY A 159 13.90 3.20 0.53
CA GLY A 159 12.83 3.14 1.53
C GLY A 159 12.99 2.00 2.54
N SER A 160 12.10 1.98 3.53
CA SER A 160 12.00 0.88 4.47
C SER A 160 11.25 -0.28 3.81
N LYS A 161 11.92 -1.40 3.67
CA LYS A 161 11.42 -2.54 2.90
C LYS A 161 10.54 -3.49 3.71
N ASN A 162 10.56 -3.38 5.03
CA ASN A 162 9.73 -4.11 5.99
C ASN A 162 8.75 -3.18 6.72
N ASP A 163 8.26 -2.19 5.99
CA ASP A 163 7.33 -1.18 6.47
C ASP A 163 5.90 -1.72 6.53
N TYR A 164 5.69 -2.74 7.34
CA TYR A 164 4.38 -3.37 7.58
C TYR A 164 4.29 -3.96 8.98
N CYS A 165 3.07 -4.07 9.51
CA CYS A 165 2.86 -4.70 10.80
C CYS A 165 3.06 -6.22 10.71
N TRP A 166 3.97 -6.75 11.51
CA TRP A 166 4.32 -8.17 11.56
C TRP A 166 3.12 -9.09 11.84
N ASP A 167 2.16 -8.63 12.59
CA ASP A 167 0.96 -9.39 12.97
C ASP A 167 -0.06 -9.50 11.82
N THR A 168 0.06 -8.68 10.78
CA THR A 168 -0.73 -8.82 9.54
C THR A 168 -0.22 -9.96 8.66
N MET A 169 1.04 -10.36 8.83
CA MET A 169 1.61 -11.47 8.08
C MET A 169 1.08 -12.81 8.58
N LYS A 170 0.83 -13.75 7.67
CA LYS A 170 0.30 -15.08 7.98
C LYS A 170 1.09 -15.80 9.06
N ASP A 171 2.42 -15.79 8.95
CA ASP A 171 3.34 -16.53 9.80
C ASP A 171 4.18 -15.63 10.70
N PHE A 172 3.79 -14.37 10.90
CA PHE A 172 4.55 -13.34 11.63
C PHE A 172 5.96 -13.15 11.08
N HIS A 173 6.10 -13.25 9.78
CA HIS A 173 7.41 -13.25 9.18
C HIS A 173 7.81 -11.82 8.85
N GLU A 174 8.77 -11.30 9.58
CA GLU A 174 9.57 -10.16 9.17
C GLU A 174 10.67 -10.67 8.25
N GLU A 175 10.32 -10.91 6.99
CA GLU A 175 11.32 -11.34 6.05
C GLU A 175 12.24 -10.19 5.65
N TRP A 176 13.50 -10.50 5.73
CA TRP A 176 14.56 -9.61 5.29
C TRP A 176 14.69 -9.67 3.79
N ILE A 177 14.56 -8.54 3.21
CA ILE A 177 14.60 -8.37 1.79
C ILE A 177 16.01 -8.66 1.26
N SER A 178 16.08 -9.70 0.46
CA SER A 178 17.23 -10.01 -0.38
C SER A 178 17.19 -9.17 -1.66
N ASN A 179 18.15 -9.40 -2.57
CA ASN A 179 18.16 -8.77 -3.90
C ASN A 179 17.17 -9.41 -4.89
N HIS A 180 16.22 -10.20 -4.41
CA HIS A 180 15.22 -10.90 -5.21
C HIS A 180 13.84 -10.71 -4.61
N PRO A 181 12.76 -10.81 -5.41
CA PRO A 181 11.40 -10.78 -4.92
C PRO A 181 11.18 -11.81 -3.82
N VAL A 182 10.52 -11.39 -2.74
CA VAL A 182 10.16 -12.26 -1.60
C VAL A 182 8.66 -12.43 -1.60
N THR A 183 8.21 -13.68 -1.62
CA THR A 183 6.78 -14.01 -1.56
C THR A 183 6.40 -14.41 -0.14
N ASN A 184 5.35 -13.79 0.35
CA ASN A 184 4.77 -14.04 1.66
C ASN A 184 3.23 -14.02 1.55
N TYR A 185 2.53 -14.06 2.67
CA TYR A 185 1.08 -13.96 2.71
C TYR A 185 0.64 -12.99 3.79
N ILE A 186 -0.29 -12.11 3.45
CA ILE A 186 -1.02 -11.32 4.42
C ILE A 186 -2.25 -12.13 4.82
N GLN A 187 -2.46 -12.28 6.13
CA GLN A 187 -3.65 -12.91 6.70
C GLN A 187 -4.10 -12.15 7.93
N LEU A 188 -5.14 -11.36 7.79
CA LEU A 188 -5.71 -10.63 8.91
C LEU A 188 -6.35 -11.60 9.90
N LYS A 189 -6.22 -11.28 11.19
CA LYS A 189 -6.65 -12.15 12.29
C LYS A 189 -7.30 -11.33 13.39
N TYR A 190 -8.27 -11.89 14.06
CA TYR A 190 -8.85 -11.26 15.24
C TYR A 190 -9.03 -12.29 16.37
N ASN A 191 -9.30 -11.80 17.57
CA ASN A 191 -9.35 -12.60 18.78
C ASN A 191 -8.01 -13.30 19.09
N CYS A 192 -6.91 -12.61 18.79
CA CYS A 192 -5.58 -13.04 19.18
C CYS A 192 -5.35 -12.79 20.68
N GLU A 193 -4.49 -13.59 21.29
CA GLU A 193 -4.10 -13.39 22.69
C GLU A 193 -3.12 -12.23 22.82
N MET A 194 -3.57 -11.09 23.31
CA MET A 194 -2.75 -9.87 23.40
C MET A 194 -1.96 -9.77 24.71
N ASP A 195 -2.37 -10.49 25.74
CA ASP A 195 -1.70 -10.46 27.05
C ASP A 195 -0.64 -11.58 27.14
N LEU A 196 0.46 -11.36 26.44
CA LEU A 196 1.51 -12.35 26.28
C LEU A 196 2.68 -12.10 27.23
N PRO A 197 2.97 -13.02 28.17
CA PRO A 197 4.19 -12.95 28.96
C PRO A 197 5.42 -13.20 28.09
N CYS A 198 6.62 -12.94 28.60
CA CYS A 198 7.86 -13.32 27.92
C CYS A 198 7.89 -14.83 27.65
N TYR A 199 8.17 -15.22 26.43
CA TYR A 199 8.30 -16.61 26.03
C TYR A 199 9.76 -16.98 25.72
N ASP A 200 10.07 -18.26 25.91
CA ASP A 200 11.42 -18.78 25.67
C ASP A 200 11.76 -18.94 24.19
N SER A 201 10.75 -18.84 23.29
CA SER A 201 10.96 -18.93 21.85
C SER A 201 9.87 -18.20 21.06
N GLU A 202 10.23 -17.77 19.86
CA GLU A 202 9.31 -17.16 18.90
C GLU A 202 8.14 -18.11 18.54
N GLU A 203 8.43 -19.39 18.39
CA GLU A 203 7.39 -20.39 18.09
C GLU A 203 6.36 -20.51 19.22
N ALA A 204 6.80 -20.51 20.49
CA ALA A 204 5.91 -20.55 21.63
C ALA A 204 5.04 -19.27 21.69
N TYR A 205 5.61 -18.12 21.38
CA TYR A 205 4.89 -16.86 21.26
C TYR A 205 3.81 -16.94 20.16
N LYS A 206 4.17 -17.32 18.95
CA LYS A 206 3.23 -17.45 17.81
C LYS A 206 2.07 -18.40 18.15
N ASN A 207 2.39 -19.57 18.70
CA ASN A 207 1.37 -20.56 19.08
C ASN A 207 0.37 -20.01 20.10
N LYS A 208 0.85 -19.26 21.07
CA LYS A 208 -0.02 -18.67 22.09
C LYS A 208 -0.86 -17.53 21.50
N TYR A 209 -0.25 -16.62 20.75
CA TYR A 209 -0.93 -15.51 20.09
C TYR A 209 -2.08 -16.00 19.19
N LEU A 210 -1.86 -17.09 18.47
CA LEU A 210 -2.83 -17.65 17.54
C LEU A 210 -3.81 -18.63 18.15
N ALA A 211 -3.70 -18.97 19.45
CA ALA A 211 -4.47 -20.06 20.04
C ALA A 211 -6.00 -19.89 19.94
N GLY A 212 -6.49 -18.65 19.97
CA GLY A 212 -7.92 -18.32 19.83
C GLY A 212 -8.25 -17.58 18.52
N ALA A 213 -7.29 -17.38 17.67
CA ALA A 213 -7.43 -16.49 16.53
C ALA A 213 -8.40 -17.01 15.47
N ILE A 214 -9.28 -16.14 15.01
CA ILE A 214 -10.12 -16.34 13.85
C ILE A 214 -9.45 -15.62 12.68
N LYS A 215 -9.20 -16.37 11.60
CA LYS A 215 -8.39 -15.93 10.46
C LYS A 215 -9.26 -15.61 9.26
N ASP A 216 -9.03 -14.47 8.65
CA ASP A 216 -9.57 -14.13 7.33
C ASP A 216 -8.81 -14.90 6.22
N PRO A 217 -9.35 -15.00 5.01
CA PRO A 217 -8.62 -15.57 3.89
C PRO A 217 -7.28 -14.86 3.68
N GLU A 218 -6.25 -15.65 3.42
CA GLU A 218 -4.94 -15.12 3.08
C GLU A 218 -4.90 -14.59 1.65
N ILE A 219 -4.05 -13.60 1.40
CA ILE A 219 -3.71 -13.11 0.07
C ILE A 219 -2.20 -13.23 -0.15
N GLU A 220 -1.81 -13.46 -1.39
CA GLU A 220 -0.40 -13.47 -1.77
C GLU A 220 0.18 -12.05 -1.64
N PHE A 221 1.33 -11.94 -0.99
CA PHE A 221 2.09 -10.71 -0.83
C PHE A 221 3.50 -10.90 -1.38
N ILE A 222 3.85 -10.13 -2.40
CA ILE A 222 5.16 -10.17 -3.04
C ILE A 222 5.83 -8.83 -2.79
N ILE A 223 7.09 -8.87 -2.33
CA ILE A 223 7.94 -7.70 -2.19
C ILE A 223 9.00 -7.75 -3.30
N ILE A 224 9.10 -6.70 -4.09
CA ILE A 224 10.14 -6.49 -5.10
C ILE A 224 11.04 -5.34 -4.60
N PRO A 225 12.24 -5.67 -4.09
CA PRO A 225 13.06 -4.70 -3.35
C PRO A 225 13.98 -3.85 -4.23
N THR A 226 14.08 -4.15 -5.51
CA THR A 226 15.00 -3.46 -6.43
C THR A 226 14.28 -3.04 -7.71
N ILE A 227 14.71 -1.91 -8.27
CA ILE A 227 14.14 -1.38 -9.51
C ILE A 227 14.34 -2.38 -10.67
N GLU A 228 15.49 -3.06 -10.68
CA GLU A 228 15.87 -4.00 -11.73
C GLU A 228 14.97 -5.23 -11.77
N ASP A 229 14.33 -5.58 -10.66
CA ASP A 229 13.43 -6.73 -10.57
C ASP A 229 11.96 -6.37 -10.90
N VAL A 230 11.65 -5.07 -11.04
CA VAL A 230 10.31 -4.63 -11.46
C VAL A 230 10.17 -4.83 -12.97
N HIS A 231 9.34 -5.81 -13.37
CA HIS A 231 9.08 -6.13 -14.77
C HIS A 231 7.61 -6.40 -15.02
N TYR A 232 6.97 -5.50 -15.75
CA TYR A 232 5.58 -5.60 -16.22
C TYR A 232 5.52 -5.27 -17.70
N ASP A 233 4.46 -5.73 -18.36
CA ASP A 233 4.19 -5.54 -19.80
C ASP A 233 3.14 -4.45 -20.05
N GLY A 234 2.77 -3.70 -19.03
CA GLY A 234 1.75 -2.64 -19.10
C GLY A 234 0.32 -3.17 -19.20
N GLU A 235 0.08 -4.43 -18.86
CA GLU A 235 -1.27 -5.00 -18.80
C GLU A 235 -1.97 -4.69 -17.48
N PHE A 236 -2.19 -3.40 -17.24
CA PHE A 236 -3.00 -2.89 -16.15
C PHE A 236 -4.39 -2.47 -16.66
N ASN A 237 -5.41 -2.68 -15.83
CA ASN A 237 -6.77 -2.24 -16.15
C ASN A 237 -6.99 -0.77 -15.78
N PHE A 238 -6.38 -0.33 -14.69
CA PHE A 238 -6.44 1.05 -14.19
C PHE A 238 -5.10 1.45 -13.58
N VAL A 239 -4.84 2.76 -13.58
CA VAL A 239 -3.69 3.38 -12.92
C VAL A 239 -4.21 4.45 -11.96
N VAL A 240 -3.70 4.46 -10.75
CA VAL A 240 -3.84 5.59 -9.83
C VAL A 240 -2.45 6.06 -9.42
N MET A 241 -2.28 7.36 -9.26
CA MET A 241 -1.05 7.95 -8.76
C MET A 241 -1.36 8.97 -7.68
N ALA A 242 -0.75 8.79 -6.52
CA ALA A 242 -0.80 9.74 -5.43
C ALA A 242 0.31 10.79 -5.56
N GLN A 243 -0.04 12.05 -5.36
CA GLN A 243 0.91 13.15 -5.27
C GLN A 243 1.70 13.12 -3.97
N SER A 244 1.04 12.72 -2.88
CA SER A 244 1.61 12.61 -1.52
C SER A 244 2.40 13.85 -1.09
N PRO A 245 1.77 15.03 -0.99
CA PRO A 245 2.47 16.30 -0.74
C PRO A 245 3.20 16.33 0.60
N ASN A 246 2.86 15.45 1.54
CA ASN A 246 3.57 15.32 2.81
C ASN A 246 4.96 14.70 2.64
N TYR A 247 5.15 13.90 1.59
CA TYR A 247 6.36 13.10 1.34
C TYR A 247 7.12 13.58 0.10
N THR A 248 6.57 14.53 -0.66
CA THR A 248 7.15 15.00 -1.91
C THR A 248 7.26 16.53 -1.97
N PRO A 249 8.38 17.08 -2.48
CA PRO A 249 8.56 18.51 -2.68
C PRO A 249 7.72 19.04 -3.84
N ALA A 250 7.47 20.35 -3.86
CA ALA A 250 6.78 20.99 -4.98
C ALA A 250 7.57 20.88 -6.30
N SER A 251 8.88 20.80 -6.22
CA SER A 251 9.75 20.56 -7.38
C SER A 251 9.54 19.21 -8.06
N ALA A 252 8.86 18.26 -7.41
CA ALA A 252 8.50 16.95 -7.97
C ALA A 252 7.18 16.96 -8.76
N ASP A 253 6.39 18.03 -8.71
CA ASP A 253 5.05 18.06 -9.32
C ASP A 253 5.03 17.85 -10.84
N PHE A 254 6.16 18.07 -11.53
CA PHE A 254 6.29 17.75 -12.97
C PHE A 254 6.08 16.24 -13.27
N ILE A 255 6.20 15.38 -12.27
CA ILE A 255 5.96 13.94 -12.41
C ILE A 255 4.50 13.67 -12.76
N MET A 256 3.57 14.47 -12.24
CA MET A 256 2.16 14.37 -12.61
C MET A 256 1.94 14.62 -14.11
N ASP A 257 2.62 15.62 -14.67
CA ASP A 257 2.54 15.90 -16.11
C ASP A 257 3.08 14.73 -16.93
N ILE A 258 4.14 14.06 -16.45
CA ILE A 258 4.68 12.86 -17.10
C ILE A 258 3.66 11.73 -17.06
N ILE A 259 3.05 11.44 -15.91
CA ILE A 259 2.06 10.36 -15.78
C ILE A 259 0.85 10.61 -16.68
N MET A 260 0.39 11.85 -16.80
CA MET A 260 -0.73 12.21 -17.69
C MET A 260 -0.49 11.87 -19.16
N GLU A 261 0.75 11.63 -19.57
CA GLU A 261 1.04 11.16 -20.93
C GLU A 261 0.68 9.67 -21.12
N TYR A 262 0.60 8.88 -20.04
CA TYR A 262 0.36 7.43 -20.05
C TYR A 262 -1.06 7.05 -19.63
N ILE A 263 -1.82 7.96 -19.05
CA ILE A 263 -3.18 7.70 -18.58
C ILE A 263 -4.25 8.49 -19.35
N ILE A 264 -5.46 7.96 -19.38
CA ILE A 264 -6.69 8.66 -19.74
C ILE A 264 -7.38 8.99 -18.43
N GLU A 265 -7.37 10.25 -18.05
CA GLU A 265 -7.98 10.69 -16.79
C GLU A 265 -9.49 10.46 -16.80
N ILE A 266 -9.99 9.85 -15.69
CA ILE A 266 -11.42 9.55 -15.50
C ILE A 266 -11.88 9.91 -14.09
#